data_2361ccd5d96649546913162c572919e0
#
_entry.id   2361ccd5d96649546913162c572919e0
#
_cell.length_a   1.000
_cell.length_b   1.000
_cell.length_c   1.000
_cell.angle_alpha   90.00
_cell.angle_beta   90.00
_cell.angle_gamma   90.00
#
_symmetry.space_group_name_H-M   'P 1'
#
loop_
_entity.id
_entity.type
_entity.pdbx_description
1 polymer ?
#
loop_
_entity_poly.entity_id
_entity_poly.type
_entity_poly.pdbx_seq_one_letter_code
_entity_poly.pdbx_strand_id
1 'polypeptide(L)'
;LNIPDLPNNHALAVLLITVFALYLFRRDDIPLETSSLAVIAILCLAFAFFPFYIDGTHFEPSSLFFGFGHEALVTVCSLMIIGHGIVRTGALEPIGRYLAKLWKISPTLSLLLTLVLAGGLSAFINNTPVVVLLLPILISVSLRTKTDSSPMLLPMGLATLVGGMATTIGTSTNLLVVSIAKNMGAVEFGLFDFIQPALIASVVAVLYLWLIAPKLLPSRTPSMPDTSPRLFSAYLNINEESVANEKTITEIIALTDGQLKIESIQRGANYRNIMPLPDTVLIVGDRLKVHDYPDRLKEYESVLGATLFSGLHKVDDEHPLKAEKQTLAEIVIIAGSGVEGHTLQQVNFIQKHSISVIALHRAGKAMEIGRSSIGNTRLKIGDVLLVQGEQEQIDLLKAKQGLLIIDGAESLPQTSKAPIALGTLLAVVVSSALGILPIEISAVCGVLVLLLTKCLNWQEASSALSTQVILIVAASLALGSAMMTTGGAEYIAQVFVALSFGLPPGGVLSALMLLLAILTNIVSNNAAAVIGTPIAISVASQLNLPAEPFILAVLFGANLSYATPMAYKTNLLVMNAGGYRFSDFMRVGIPLIILMWVTLSLLLNWLYL
;
A
#
# COMPACT_ATOMS: atom_id res chain seq x y z
N LEU A 1 12.34 -37.69 -24.20
CA LEU A 1 12.18 -36.23 -24.18
C LEU A 1 13.12 -35.62 -25.20
N ASN A 2 12.62 -35.33 -26.42
CA ASN A 2 13.40 -34.54 -27.37
C ASN A 2 13.28 -33.07 -26.92
N ILE A 3 14.30 -32.58 -26.22
CA ILE A 3 14.41 -31.18 -25.89
C ILE A 3 14.75 -30.45 -27.20
N PRO A 4 14.00 -29.41 -27.60
CA PRO A 4 14.27 -28.66 -28.83
C PRO A 4 15.63 -27.94 -28.78
N ASP A 5 16.25 -27.77 -29.94
CA ASP A 5 17.49 -27.00 -30.07
C ASP A 5 17.23 -25.50 -29.86
N LEU A 6 18.20 -24.80 -29.29
CA LEU A 6 18.15 -23.36 -29.10
C LEU A 6 18.05 -22.61 -30.44
N PRO A 7 17.13 -21.66 -30.62
CA PRO A 7 16.90 -21.05 -31.93
C PRO A 7 18.10 -20.18 -32.39
N ASN A 8 18.76 -19.47 -31.50
CA ASN A 8 19.92 -18.64 -31.80
C ASN A 8 20.64 -18.17 -30.52
N ASN A 9 21.85 -17.59 -30.69
CA ASN A 9 22.65 -17.09 -29.56
C ASN A 9 21.99 -15.90 -28.86
N HIS A 10 21.23 -15.06 -29.55
CA HIS A 10 20.51 -13.92 -28.96
C HIS A 10 19.38 -14.42 -28.07
N ALA A 11 18.65 -15.46 -28.48
CA ALA A 11 17.65 -16.11 -27.63
C ALA A 11 18.25 -16.63 -26.33
N LEU A 12 19.40 -17.33 -26.42
CA LEU A 12 20.14 -17.77 -25.23
C LEU A 12 20.54 -16.61 -24.32
N ALA A 13 21.08 -15.53 -24.89
CA ALA A 13 21.47 -14.36 -24.12
C ALA A 13 20.26 -13.71 -23.43
N VAL A 14 19.14 -13.54 -24.11
CA VAL A 14 17.89 -12.98 -23.54
C VAL A 14 17.33 -13.89 -22.45
N LEU A 15 17.37 -15.22 -22.63
CA LEU A 15 16.95 -16.17 -21.61
C LEU A 15 17.83 -16.08 -20.35
N LEU A 16 19.15 -15.95 -20.51
CA LEU A 16 20.06 -15.75 -19.38
C LEU A 16 19.80 -14.41 -18.68
N ILE A 17 19.56 -13.35 -19.45
CA ILE A 17 19.16 -12.03 -18.89
C ILE A 17 17.83 -12.15 -18.15
N THR A 18 16.87 -12.93 -18.66
CA THR A 18 15.59 -13.19 -18.00
C THR A 18 15.77 -13.88 -16.65
N VAL A 19 16.59 -14.93 -16.59
CA VAL A 19 16.91 -15.64 -15.34
C VAL A 19 17.62 -14.68 -14.37
N PHE A 20 18.55 -13.87 -14.88
CA PHE A 20 19.25 -12.87 -14.08
C PHE A 20 18.29 -11.77 -13.58
N ALA A 21 17.33 -11.32 -14.40
CA ALA A 21 16.29 -10.37 -14.01
C ALA A 21 15.41 -10.94 -12.87
N LEU A 22 14.98 -12.21 -12.99
CA LEU A 22 14.24 -12.90 -11.93
C LEU A 22 15.04 -12.97 -10.62
N TYR A 23 16.34 -13.25 -10.73
CA TYR A 23 17.24 -13.25 -9.57
C TYR A 23 17.34 -11.87 -8.92
N LEU A 24 17.51 -10.80 -9.71
CA LEU A 24 17.55 -9.42 -9.22
C LEU A 24 16.24 -9.00 -8.57
N PHE A 25 15.10 -9.33 -9.19
CA PHE A 25 13.76 -8.99 -8.67
C PHE A 25 13.40 -9.72 -7.37
N ARG A 26 14.09 -10.81 -7.06
CA ARG A 26 13.94 -11.54 -5.80
C ARG A 26 14.76 -10.94 -4.65
N ARG A 27 15.80 -10.16 -4.95
CA ARG A 27 16.70 -9.63 -3.93
C ARG A 27 16.09 -8.44 -3.22
N ASP A 28 15.94 -8.52 -1.88
CA ASP A 28 15.39 -7.45 -1.05
C ASP A 28 16.42 -6.34 -0.74
N ASP A 29 17.72 -6.63 -0.88
CA ASP A 29 18.82 -5.69 -0.64
C ASP A 29 19.04 -4.70 -1.79
N ILE A 30 18.50 -4.98 -2.99
CA ILE A 30 18.58 -4.11 -4.16
C ILE A 30 17.18 -3.54 -4.43
N PRO A 31 16.99 -2.21 -4.46
CA PRO A 31 15.71 -1.62 -4.82
C PRO A 31 15.23 -2.13 -6.19
N LEU A 32 13.93 -2.44 -6.27
CA LEU A 32 13.35 -3.00 -7.50
C LEU A 32 13.46 -2.03 -8.69
N GLU A 33 13.49 -0.74 -8.41
CA GLU A 33 13.74 0.34 -9.36
C GLU A 33 15.13 0.20 -10.01
N THR A 34 16.14 -0.03 -9.18
CA THR A 34 17.53 -0.23 -9.63
C THR A 34 17.66 -1.50 -10.47
N SER A 35 17.04 -2.59 -10.00
CA SER A 35 17.03 -3.87 -10.72
C SER A 35 16.35 -3.74 -12.09
N SER A 36 15.21 -3.04 -12.14
CA SER A 36 14.47 -2.80 -13.38
C SER A 36 15.27 -1.97 -14.39
N LEU A 37 15.90 -0.90 -13.90
CA LEU A 37 16.75 -0.06 -14.75
C LEU A 37 17.97 -0.84 -15.26
N ALA A 38 18.60 -1.68 -14.41
CA ALA A 38 19.71 -2.53 -14.81
C ALA A 38 19.31 -3.52 -15.91
N VAL A 39 18.13 -4.14 -15.81
CA VAL A 39 17.61 -5.06 -16.84
C VAL A 39 17.45 -4.35 -18.19
N ILE A 40 16.82 -3.15 -18.21
CA ILE A 40 16.67 -2.36 -19.43
C ILE A 40 18.07 -2.02 -20.01
N ALA A 41 18.98 -1.54 -19.18
CA ALA A 41 20.33 -1.16 -19.62
C ALA A 41 21.09 -2.35 -20.20
N ILE A 42 21.06 -3.51 -19.53
CA ILE A 42 21.72 -4.74 -20.01
C ILE A 42 21.14 -5.18 -21.36
N LEU A 43 19.81 -5.17 -21.51
CA LEU A 43 19.16 -5.50 -22.79
C LEU A 43 19.59 -4.53 -23.91
N CYS A 44 19.53 -3.22 -23.64
CA CYS A 44 19.95 -2.20 -24.62
C CYS A 44 21.42 -2.39 -25.02
N LEU A 45 22.32 -2.61 -24.08
CA LEU A 45 23.73 -2.85 -24.34
C LEU A 45 23.95 -4.15 -25.12
N ALA A 46 23.25 -5.24 -24.77
CA ALA A 46 23.34 -6.51 -25.48
C ALA A 46 23.01 -6.34 -26.97
N PHE A 47 21.90 -5.69 -27.32
CA PHE A 47 21.51 -5.46 -28.70
C PHE A 47 22.33 -4.38 -29.41
N ALA A 48 22.90 -3.43 -28.66
CA ALA A 48 23.80 -2.41 -29.24
C ALA A 48 25.17 -3.00 -29.62
N PHE A 49 25.75 -3.87 -28.77
CA PHE A 49 27.03 -4.49 -29.06
C PHE A 49 26.93 -5.73 -29.95
N PHE A 50 25.80 -6.41 -29.92
CA PHE A 50 25.50 -7.59 -30.72
C PHE A 50 24.24 -7.35 -31.54
N PRO A 51 24.34 -6.70 -32.72
CA PRO A 51 23.19 -6.38 -33.55
C PRO A 51 22.39 -7.61 -33.94
N PHE A 52 21.06 -7.52 -33.81
CA PHE A 52 20.12 -8.55 -34.19
C PHE A 52 19.30 -8.09 -35.40
N TYR A 53 19.08 -9.00 -36.36
CA TYR A 53 18.34 -8.71 -37.59
C TYR A 53 17.12 -9.62 -37.68
N ILE A 54 15.96 -9.03 -37.98
CA ILE A 54 14.69 -9.73 -38.20
C ILE A 54 14.34 -9.53 -39.69
N ASP A 55 14.26 -10.57 -40.45
CA ASP A 55 13.92 -10.53 -41.87
C ASP A 55 14.72 -9.45 -42.66
N GLY A 56 15.99 -9.29 -42.30
CA GLY A 56 16.88 -8.30 -42.89
C GLY A 56 16.80 -6.89 -42.33
N THR A 57 15.89 -6.60 -41.44
CA THR A 57 15.80 -5.31 -40.72
C THR A 57 16.52 -5.36 -39.37
N HIS A 58 17.29 -4.29 -39.09
CA HIS A 58 18.03 -4.17 -37.85
C HIS A 58 17.05 -3.91 -36.67
N PHE A 59 17.15 -4.70 -35.61
CA PHE A 59 16.41 -4.42 -34.37
C PHE A 59 17.05 -3.26 -33.62
N GLU A 60 16.33 -2.15 -33.51
CA GLU A 60 16.82 -0.96 -32.83
C GLU A 60 16.72 -1.11 -31.31
N PRO A 61 17.84 -1.02 -30.55
CA PRO A 61 17.82 -1.09 -29.08
C PRO A 61 16.93 -0.01 -28.43
N SER A 62 16.75 1.14 -29.07
CA SER A 62 15.87 2.23 -28.63
C SER A 62 14.40 1.80 -28.52
N SER A 63 13.97 0.80 -29.29
CA SER A 63 12.60 0.25 -29.21
C SER A 63 12.27 -0.35 -27.85
N LEU A 64 13.27 -0.77 -27.07
CA LEU A 64 13.11 -1.26 -25.71
C LEU A 64 12.61 -0.19 -24.73
N PHE A 65 12.78 1.11 -25.07
CA PHE A 65 12.25 2.21 -24.26
C PHE A 65 10.76 2.50 -24.52
N PHE A 66 10.13 1.93 -25.53
CA PHE A 66 8.70 2.16 -25.81
C PHE A 66 7.79 1.73 -24.67
N GLY A 67 8.28 0.85 -23.76
CA GLY A 67 7.58 0.51 -22.54
C GLY A 67 7.23 1.72 -21.65
N PHE A 68 8.00 2.82 -21.69
CA PHE A 68 7.72 4.03 -20.93
C PHE A 68 6.53 4.84 -21.45
N GLY A 69 6.21 4.75 -22.73
CA GLY A 69 5.05 5.38 -23.34
C GLY A 69 3.86 4.44 -23.56
N HIS A 70 3.93 3.24 -23.01
CA HIS A 70 2.94 2.19 -23.24
C HIS A 70 1.60 2.50 -22.59
N GLU A 71 0.49 2.22 -23.29
CA GLU A 71 -0.89 2.48 -22.83
C GLU A 71 -1.19 1.88 -21.44
N ALA A 72 -0.67 0.67 -21.16
CA ALA A 72 -0.83 0.04 -19.85
C ALA A 72 -0.17 0.86 -18.74
N LEU A 73 1.02 1.43 -18.97
CA LEU A 73 1.71 2.24 -17.97
C LEU A 73 0.94 3.54 -17.70
N VAL A 74 0.45 4.20 -18.75
CA VAL A 74 -0.39 5.40 -18.63
C VAL A 74 -1.65 5.10 -17.81
N THR A 75 -2.30 3.98 -18.09
CA THR A 75 -3.50 3.53 -17.38
C THR A 75 -3.21 3.27 -15.91
N VAL A 76 -2.16 2.48 -15.60
CA VAL A 76 -1.77 2.18 -14.20
C VAL A 76 -1.49 3.45 -13.43
N CYS A 77 -0.69 4.36 -13.98
CA CYS A 77 -0.36 5.64 -13.36
C CYS A 77 -1.61 6.49 -13.09
N SER A 78 -2.51 6.59 -14.07
CA SER A 78 -3.75 7.35 -13.94
C SER A 78 -4.68 6.76 -12.88
N LEU A 79 -4.84 5.44 -12.86
CA LEU A 79 -5.68 4.76 -11.85
C LEU A 79 -5.07 4.84 -10.44
N MET A 80 -3.73 4.86 -10.31
CA MET A 80 -3.08 5.11 -9.02
C MET A 80 -3.43 6.51 -8.49
N ILE A 81 -3.42 7.53 -9.34
CA ILE A 81 -3.81 8.89 -8.96
C ILE A 81 -5.30 8.94 -8.58
N ILE A 82 -6.18 8.33 -9.38
CA ILE A 82 -7.63 8.27 -9.08
C ILE A 82 -7.87 7.55 -7.74
N GLY A 83 -7.22 6.41 -7.52
CA GLY A 83 -7.31 5.67 -6.26
C GLY A 83 -6.85 6.50 -5.05
N HIS A 84 -5.76 7.26 -5.21
CA HIS A 84 -5.30 8.19 -4.18
C HIS A 84 -6.32 9.32 -3.93
N GLY A 85 -6.97 9.83 -4.96
CA GLY A 85 -8.05 10.82 -4.85
C GLY A 85 -9.24 10.33 -4.03
N ILE A 86 -9.62 9.07 -4.18
CA ILE A 86 -10.69 8.44 -3.40
C ILE A 86 -10.31 8.36 -1.92
N VAL A 87 -9.07 7.95 -1.63
CA VAL A 87 -8.56 7.89 -0.25
C VAL A 87 -8.49 9.29 0.35
N ARG A 88 -7.91 10.26 -0.37
CA ARG A 88 -7.73 11.65 0.06
C ARG A 88 -9.04 12.39 0.34
N THR A 89 -10.09 12.08 -0.41
CA THR A 89 -11.43 12.67 -0.21
C THR A 89 -12.23 11.98 0.90
N GLY A 90 -11.71 10.90 1.51
CA GLY A 90 -12.41 10.14 2.54
C GLY A 90 -13.68 9.44 2.03
N ALA A 91 -13.76 9.18 0.73
CA ALA A 91 -14.94 8.61 0.10
C ALA A 91 -15.35 7.24 0.66
N LEU A 92 -14.39 6.51 1.24
CA LEU A 92 -14.62 5.18 1.82
C LEU A 92 -14.87 5.21 3.35
N GLU A 93 -14.75 6.35 4.00
CA GLU A 93 -14.93 6.49 5.46
C GLU A 93 -16.35 6.10 5.94
N PRO A 94 -17.46 6.45 5.24
CA PRO A 94 -18.80 6.02 5.63
C PRO A 94 -18.93 4.48 5.67
N ILE A 95 -18.24 3.77 4.78
CA ILE A 95 -18.22 2.31 4.73
C ILE A 95 -17.56 1.77 6.00
N GLY A 96 -16.42 2.35 6.41
CA GLY A 96 -15.75 1.97 7.65
C GLY A 96 -16.61 2.15 8.89
N ARG A 97 -17.33 3.27 8.98
CA ARG A 97 -18.27 3.53 10.09
C ARG A 97 -19.41 2.51 10.12
N TYR A 98 -19.94 2.14 8.96
CA TYR A 98 -20.98 1.13 8.86
C TYR A 98 -20.50 -0.26 9.28
N LEU A 99 -19.31 -0.68 8.82
CA LEU A 99 -18.69 -1.93 9.24
C LEU A 99 -18.46 -1.98 10.75
N ALA A 100 -17.99 -0.89 11.35
CA ALA A 100 -17.77 -0.81 12.80
C ALA A 100 -19.08 -0.97 13.61
N LYS A 101 -20.20 -0.44 13.10
CA LYS A 101 -21.52 -0.63 13.72
C LYS A 101 -21.98 -2.08 13.61
N LEU A 102 -21.84 -2.68 12.43
CA LEU A 102 -22.26 -4.06 12.17
C LEU A 102 -21.47 -5.06 13.00
N TRP A 103 -20.20 -4.77 13.26
CA TRP A 103 -19.32 -5.61 14.07
C TRP A 103 -19.85 -5.84 15.49
N LYS A 104 -20.44 -4.81 16.08
CA LYS A 104 -21.07 -4.92 17.43
C LYS A 104 -22.25 -5.87 17.45
N ILE A 105 -22.94 -6.07 16.30
CA ILE A 105 -24.13 -6.91 16.19
C ILE A 105 -23.73 -8.35 15.86
N SER A 106 -22.88 -8.54 14.86
CA SER A 106 -22.46 -9.86 14.40
C SER A 106 -21.04 -9.78 13.80
N PRO A 107 -20.00 -10.22 14.55
CA PRO A 107 -18.62 -10.23 14.06
C PRO A 107 -18.46 -11.07 12.77
N THR A 108 -19.10 -12.22 12.72
CA THR A 108 -19.02 -13.13 11.56
C THR A 108 -19.60 -12.53 10.29
N LEU A 109 -20.78 -11.91 10.38
CA LEU A 109 -21.41 -11.25 9.24
C LEU A 109 -20.62 -9.99 8.81
N SER A 110 -20.09 -9.25 9.79
CA SER A 110 -19.24 -8.09 9.51
C SER A 110 -17.96 -8.48 8.79
N LEU A 111 -17.33 -9.61 9.17
CA LEU A 111 -16.18 -10.15 8.45
C LEU A 111 -16.55 -10.48 7.01
N LEU A 112 -17.64 -11.22 6.77
CA LEU A 112 -18.08 -11.52 5.40
C LEU A 112 -18.27 -10.27 4.58
N LEU A 113 -18.99 -9.27 5.13
CA LEU A 113 -19.22 -8.00 4.42
C LEU A 113 -17.89 -7.26 4.17
N THR A 114 -16.97 -7.29 5.12
CA THR A 114 -15.61 -6.71 4.94
C THR A 114 -14.87 -7.39 3.78
N LEU A 115 -14.91 -8.73 3.70
CA LEU A 115 -14.25 -9.46 2.60
C LEU A 115 -14.87 -9.14 1.25
N VAL A 116 -16.21 -9.11 1.17
CA VAL A 116 -16.94 -8.77 -0.06
C VAL A 116 -16.66 -7.33 -0.48
N LEU A 117 -16.66 -6.39 0.46
CA LEU A 117 -16.35 -4.98 0.18
C LEU A 117 -14.89 -4.80 -0.22
N ALA A 118 -13.96 -5.44 0.49
CA ALA A 118 -12.54 -5.37 0.17
C ALA A 118 -12.26 -5.91 -1.24
N GLY A 119 -12.80 -7.07 -1.58
CA GLY A 119 -12.69 -7.64 -2.92
C GLY A 119 -13.41 -6.80 -3.98
N GLY A 120 -14.64 -6.36 -3.72
CA GLY A 120 -15.42 -5.55 -4.64
C GLY A 120 -14.78 -4.19 -4.95
N LEU A 121 -14.26 -3.50 -3.94
CA LEU A 121 -13.51 -2.27 -4.14
C LEU A 121 -12.21 -2.52 -4.91
N SER A 122 -11.51 -3.61 -4.60
CA SER A 122 -10.25 -3.93 -5.23
C SER A 122 -10.38 -4.38 -6.69
N ALA A 123 -11.56 -4.76 -7.13
CA ALA A 123 -11.84 -5.00 -8.54
C ALA A 123 -11.70 -3.72 -9.41
N PHE A 124 -11.86 -2.52 -8.80
CA PHE A 124 -11.84 -1.24 -9.52
C PHE A 124 -10.76 -0.29 -9.03
N ILE A 125 -10.26 -0.51 -7.82
CA ILE A 125 -9.21 0.30 -7.18
C ILE A 125 -8.05 -0.64 -6.86
N ASN A 126 -6.82 -0.21 -7.11
CA ASN A 126 -5.65 -1.01 -6.77
C ASN A 126 -5.70 -1.50 -5.31
N ASN A 127 -5.21 -2.71 -5.06
CA ASN A 127 -5.26 -3.40 -3.76
C ASN A 127 -4.68 -2.56 -2.60
N THR A 128 -3.57 -1.86 -2.83
CA THR A 128 -2.85 -1.14 -1.76
C THR A 128 -3.69 -0.04 -1.10
N PRO A 129 -4.33 0.91 -1.80
CA PRO A 129 -5.23 1.90 -1.21
C PRO A 129 -6.36 1.29 -0.39
N VAL A 130 -6.95 0.18 -0.88
CA VAL A 130 -8.06 -0.50 -0.18
C VAL A 130 -7.58 -1.08 1.15
N VAL A 131 -6.42 -1.76 1.15
CA VAL A 131 -5.84 -2.33 2.38
C VAL A 131 -5.44 -1.23 3.37
N VAL A 132 -4.74 -0.18 2.91
CA VAL A 132 -4.29 0.93 3.77
C VAL A 132 -5.48 1.60 4.46
N LEU A 133 -6.63 1.69 3.80
CA LEU A 133 -7.82 2.30 4.37
C LEU A 133 -8.55 1.37 5.34
N LEU A 134 -8.76 0.10 4.96
CA LEU A 134 -9.54 -0.84 5.79
C LEU A 134 -8.77 -1.31 7.02
N LEU A 135 -7.44 -1.36 6.96
CA LEU A 135 -6.58 -1.88 8.01
C LEU A 135 -6.73 -1.11 9.33
N PRO A 136 -6.62 0.24 9.40
CA PRO A 136 -6.83 1.01 10.62
C PRO A 136 -8.26 0.87 11.17
N ILE A 137 -9.26 0.78 10.28
CA ILE A 137 -10.67 0.62 10.66
C ILE A 137 -10.86 -0.71 11.40
N LEU A 138 -10.36 -1.81 10.84
CA LEU A 138 -10.48 -3.13 11.46
C LEU A 138 -9.71 -3.23 12.77
N ILE A 139 -8.53 -2.61 12.87
CA ILE A 139 -7.78 -2.53 14.12
C ILE A 139 -8.58 -1.75 15.17
N SER A 140 -9.12 -0.59 14.80
CA SER A 140 -9.96 0.21 15.71
C SER A 140 -11.20 -0.57 16.19
N VAL A 141 -11.85 -1.31 15.28
CA VAL A 141 -12.97 -2.18 15.63
C VAL A 141 -12.54 -3.27 16.60
N SER A 142 -11.45 -3.98 16.31
CA SER A 142 -10.86 -5.02 17.17
C SER A 142 -10.61 -4.51 18.59
N LEU A 143 -9.98 -3.35 18.71
CA LEU A 143 -9.67 -2.74 20.01
C LEU A 143 -10.93 -2.34 20.78
N ARG A 144 -11.92 -1.75 20.11
CA ARG A 144 -13.19 -1.33 20.73
C ARG A 144 -14.05 -2.51 21.17
N THR A 145 -14.00 -3.64 20.47
CA THR A 145 -14.78 -4.84 20.76
C THR A 145 -14.01 -5.85 21.61
N LYS A 146 -12.73 -5.57 21.93
CA LYS A 146 -11.81 -6.47 22.65
C LYS A 146 -11.71 -7.85 21.98
N THR A 147 -11.74 -7.87 20.65
CA THR A 147 -11.58 -9.08 19.85
C THR A 147 -10.20 -9.07 19.18
N ASP A 148 -9.64 -10.25 18.89
CA ASP A 148 -8.37 -10.33 18.17
C ASP A 148 -8.50 -9.81 16.73
N SER A 149 -7.54 -9.02 16.27
CA SER A 149 -7.53 -8.49 14.90
C SER A 149 -6.99 -9.50 13.89
N SER A 150 -6.15 -10.45 14.33
CA SER A 150 -5.49 -11.38 13.43
C SER A 150 -6.44 -12.27 12.61
N PRO A 151 -7.61 -12.74 13.09
CA PRO A 151 -8.53 -13.49 12.24
C PRO A 151 -9.19 -12.67 11.12
N MET A 152 -9.01 -11.33 11.10
CA MET A 152 -9.66 -10.41 10.18
C MET A 152 -8.73 -9.81 9.15
N LEU A 153 -7.53 -9.40 9.59
CA LEU A 153 -6.64 -8.58 8.77
C LEU A 153 -6.06 -9.37 7.59
N LEU A 154 -5.56 -10.60 7.82
CA LEU A 154 -5.00 -11.41 6.74
C LEU A 154 -6.08 -11.85 5.74
N PRO A 155 -7.26 -12.38 6.14
CA PRO A 155 -8.34 -12.67 5.21
C PRO A 155 -8.77 -11.45 4.39
N MET A 156 -8.88 -10.25 4.99
CA MET A 156 -9.21 -9.00 4.30
C MET A 156 -8.13 -8.66 3.26
N GLY A 157 -6.85 -8.71 3.62
CA GLY A 157 -5.76 -8.47 2.67
C GLY A 157 -5.79 -9.44 1.49
N LEU A 158 -6.01 -10.74 1.73
CA LEU A 158 -6.12 -11.74 0.67
C LEU A 158 -7.38 -11.54 -0.18
N ALA A 159 -8.50 -11.11 0.41
CA ALA A 159 -9.73 -10.81 -0.33
C ALA A 159 -9.53 -9.66 -1.34
N THR A 160 -8.69 -8.65 -1.03
CA THR A 160 -8.35 -7.61 -2.01
C THR A 160 -7.59 -8.18 -3.21
N LEU A 161 -6.67 -9.11 -3.00
CA LEU A 161 -5.94 -9.77 -4.10
C LEU A 161 -6.88 -10.60 -4.97
N VAL A 162 -7.80 -11.34 -4.34
CA VAL A 162 -8.84 -12.12 -5.04
C VAL A 162 -9.75 -11.21 -5.85
N GLY A 163 -10.22 -10.09 -5.28
CA GLY A 163 -11.06 -9.14 -6.00
C GLY A 163 -10.32 -8.42 -7.13
N GLY A 164 -9.05 -8.09 -6.92
CA GLY A 164 -8.22 -7.40 -7.91
C GLY A 164 -8.03 -8.19 -9.21
N MET A 165 -8.17 -9.52 -9.22
CA MET A 165 -8.08 -10.30 -10.45
C MET A 165 -9.37 -10.30 -11.29
N ALA A 166 -10.47 -9.70 -10.80
CA ALA A 166 -11.77 -9.82 -11.45
C ALA A 166 -11.95 -8.91 -12.68
N THR A 167 -11.18 -7.83 -12.80
CA THR A 167 -11.23 -6.88 -13.91
C THR A 167 -9.84 -6.56 -14.43
N THR A 168 -9.78 -6.02 -15.64
CA THR A 168 -8.50 -5.59 -16.25
C THR A 168 -7.78 -4.54 -15.40
N ILE A 169 -8.50 -3.67 -14.70
CA ILE A 169 -7.97 -2.53 -13.95
C ILE A 169 -7.71 -2.80 -12.46
N GLY A 170 -8.20 -3.91 -11.92
CA GLY A 170 -8.10 -4.20 -10.48
C GLY A 170 -6.66 -4.34 -9.99
N THR A 171 -5.75 -4.78 -10.87
CA THR A 171 -4.31 -4.86 -10.58
C THR A 171 -3.47 -4.55 -11.81
N SER A 172 -2.27 -3.97 -11.59
CA SER A 172 -1.29 -3.71 -12.67
C SER A 172 -0.89 -4.98 -13.42
N THR A 173 -0.93 -6.13 -12.76
CA THR A 173 -0.62 -7.44 -13.34
C THR A 173 -1.58 -7.79 -14.49
N ASN A 174 -2.88 -7.58 -14.29
CA ASN A 174 -3.89 -7.84 -15.32
C ASN A 174 -3.68 -6.94 -16.55
N LEU A 175 -3.48 -5.63 -16.30
CA LEU A 175 -3.19 -4.67 -17.37
C LEU A 175 -1.96 -5.05 -18.19
N LEU A 176 -0.90 -5.56 -17.54
CA LEU A 176 0.29 -6.02 -18.23
C LEU A 176 0.01 -7.22 -19.13
N VAL A 177 -0.68 -8.25 -18.62
CA VAL A 177 -1.03 -9.44 -19.39
C VAL A 177 -1.87 -9.07 -20.61
N VAL A 178 -2.94 -8.31 -20.39
CA VAL A 178 -3.87 -7.87 -21.46
C VAL A 178 -3.14 -7.04 -22.51
N SER A 179 -2.29 -6.12 -22.09
CA SER A 179 -1.55 -5.24 -22.97
C SER A 179 -0.50 -5.97 -23.79
N ILE A 180 0.24 -6.92 -23.19
CA ILE A 180 1.19 -7.77 -23.92
C ILE A 180 0.45 -8.63 -24.94
N ALA A 181 -0.67 -9.24 -24.57
CA ALA A 181 -1.48 -10.07 -25.45
C ALA A 181 -1.98 -9.26 -26.69
N LYS A 182 -2.47 -8.03 -26.47
CA LYS A 182 -2.88 -7.09 -27.52
C LYS A 182 -1.73 -6.73 -28.45
N ASN A 183 -0.57 -6.36 -27.88
CA ASN A 183 0.61 -5.98 -28.67
C ASN A 183 1.17 -7.13 -29.53
N MET A 184 0.99 -8.35 -29.06
CA MET A 184 1.37 -9.56 -29.81
C MET A 184 0.32 -9.97 -30.83
N GLY A 185 -0.77 -9.20 -30.98
CA GLY A 185 -1.86 -9.50 -31.90
C GLY A 185 -2.63 -10.79 -31.58
N ALA A 186 -2.57 -11.26 -30.32
CA ALA A 186 -3.20 -12.51 -29.93
C ALA A 186 -4.68 -12.32 -29.58
N VAL A 187 -5.00 -11.53 -28.56
CA VAL A 187 -6.37 -11.28 -28.08
C VAL A 187 -6.45 -9.86 -27.52
N GLU A 188 -7.51 -9.13 -27.82
CA GLU A 188 -7.87 -7.90 -27.13
C GLU A 188 -8.92 -8.19 -26.08
N PHE A 189 -8.58 -7.93 -24.80
CA PHE A 189 -9.51 -8.11 -23.69
C PHE A 189 -10.15 -6.78 -23.30
N GLY A 190 -11.47 -6.76 -23.21
CA GLY A 190 -12.22 -5.69 -22.57
C GLY A 190 -12.09 -5.70 -21.05
N LEU A 191 -12.80 -4.74 -20.42
CA LEU A 191 -12.71 -4.55 -18.96
C LEU A 191 -13.22 -5.77 -18.16
N PHE A 192 -14.23 -6.47 -18.68
CA PHE A 192 -14.99 -7.52 -17.98
C PHE A 192 -14.95 -8.89 -18.67
N ASP A 193 -14.15 -9.11 -19.70
CA ASP A 193 -14.19 -10.33 -20.52
C ASP A 193 -13.92 -11.61 -19.71
N PHE A 194 -13.10 -11.51 -18.67
CA PHE A 194 -12.79 -12.63 -17.78
C PHE A 194 -13.46 -12.54 -16.39
N ILE A 195 -14.49 -11.67 -16.26
CA ILE A 195 -15.19 -11.51 -14.97
C ILE A 195 -15.92 -12.78 -14.54
N GLN A 196 -16.44 -13.56 -15.49
CA GLN A 196 -17.21 -14.75 -15.17
C GLN A 196 -16.38 -15.82 -14.42
N PRO A 197 -15.23 -16.31 -14.91
CA PRO A 197 -14.40 -17.24 -14.15
C PRO A 197 -13.85 -16.61 -12.88
N ALA A 198 -13.48 -15.33 -12.91
CA ALA A 198 -12.95 -14.62 -11.76
C ALA A 198 -13.98 -14.47 -10.63
N LEU A 199 -15.23 -14.13 -10.96
CA LEU A 199 -16.31 -13.96 -9.96
C LEU A 199 -16.65 -15.29 -9.27
N ILE A 200 -16.78 -16.38 -10.04
CA ILE A 200 -17.06 -17.71 -9.47
C ILE A 200 -15.92 -18.13 -8.53
N ALA A 201 -14.68 -17.99 -8.97
CA ALA A 201 -13.51 -18.28 -8.14
C ALA A 201 -13.44 -17.36 -6.90
N SER A 202 -13.80 -16.08 -7.04
CA SER A 202 -13.85 -15.14 -5.92
C SER A 202 -14.87 -15.53 -4.85
N VAL A 203 -16.05 -16.03 -5.25
CA VAL A 203 -17.03 -16.55 -4.29
C VAL A 203 -16.46 -17.72 -3.50
N VAL A 204 -15.80 -18.67 -4.17
CA VAL A 204 -15.14 -19.82 -3.51
C VAL A 204 -14.05 -19.35 -2.56
N ALA A 205 -13.23 -18.39 -2.98
CA ALA A 205 -12.18 -17.81 -2.13
C ALA A 205 -12.74 -17.08 -0.91
N VAL A 206 -13.77 -16.24 -1.10
CA VAL A 206 -14.41 -15.51 0.00
C VAL A 206 -15.02 -16.47 1.01
N LEU A 207 -15.67 -17.55 0.58
CA LEU A 207 -16.18 -18.57 1.48
C LEU A 207 -15.06 -19.24 2.30
N TYR A 208 -13.94 -19.57 1.66
CA TYR A 208 -12.76 -20.09 2.35
C TYR A 208 -12.21 -19.07 3.36
N LEU A 209 -12.02 -17.82 2.95
CA LEU A 209 -11.48 -16.75 3.79
C LEU A 209 -12.41 -16.40 4.95
N TRP A 210 -13.70 -16.58 4.81
CA TRP A 210 -14.70 -16.34 5.84
C TRP A 210 -14.82 -17.47 6.84
N LEU A 211 -14.90 -18.73 6.37
CA LEU A 211 -15.25 -19.89 7.21
C LEU A 211 -14.05 -20.64 7.75
N ILE A 212 -12.96 -20.71 6.99
CA ILE A 212 -11.81 -21.57 7.26
C ILE A 212 -10.59 -20.75 7.72
N ALA A 213 -10.23 -19.69 7.00
CA ALA A 213 -9.03 -18.93 7.28
C ALA A 213 -8.94 -18.38 8.72
N PRO A 214 -10.01 -17.85 9.34
CA PRO A 214 -9.95 -17.37 10.73
C PRO A 214 -9.60 -18.48 11.74
N LYS A 215 -9.95 -19.73 11.45
CA LYS A 215 -9.67 -20.89 12.32
C LYS A 215 -8.24 -21.39 12.19
N LEU A 216 -7.57 -21.11 11.06
CA LEU A 216 -6.18 -21.48 10.83
C LEU A 216 -5.19 -20.47 11.42
N LEU A 217 -5.65 -19.26 11.70
CA LEU A 217 -4.84 -18.20 12.24
C LEU A 217 -4.78 -18.25 13.78
N PRO A 218 -3.58 -18.07 14.36
CA PRO A 218 -3.46 -17.93 15.81
C PRO A 218 -4.09 -16.61 16.26
N SER A 219 -4.78 -16.63 17.38
CA SER A 219 -5.22 -15.41 18.04
C SER A 219 -4.01 -14.62 18.51
N ARG A 220 -3.87 -13.41 18.01
CA ARG A 220 -2.84 -12.45 18.42
C ARG A 220 -3.48 -11.11 18.66
N THR A 221 -3.15 -10.53 19.79
CA THR A 221 -3.41 -9.12 20.01
C THR A 221 -2.53 -8.33 19.03
N PRO A 222 -3.05 -7.28 18.37
CA PRO A 222 -2.25 -6.45 17.47
C PRO A 222 -1.02 -5.96 18.23
N SER A 223 0.13 -5.92 17.52
CA SER A 223 1.34 -5.25 18.03
C SER A 223 1.13 -3.73 18.14
N MET A 224 -0.02 -3.23 17.70
CA MET A 224 -0.42 -1.85 17.86
C MET A 224 -1.00 -1.62 19.23
N PRO A 225 -0.54 -0.57 19.92
CA PRO A 225 -1.10 -0.18 21.19
C PRO A 225 -2.57 0.22 21.05
N ASP A 226 -3.28 0.12 22.16
CA ASP A 226 -4.68 0.53 22.32
C ASP A 226 -4.95 1.89 21.65
N THR A 227 -5.85 1.91 20.66
CA THR A 227 -6.35 3.15 20.01
C THR A 227 -7.49 3.79 20.81
N SER A 228 -7.69 3.39 22.08
CA SER A 228 -8.50 4.21 22.98
C SER A 228 -7.96 5.65 22.94
N PRO A 229 -8.84 6.66 23.01
CA PRO A 229 -8.42 8.04 22.94
C PRO A 229 -7.27 8.28 23.92
N ARG A 230 -6.07 8.57 23.38
CA ARG A 230 -4.85 8.64 24.20
C ARG A 230 -4.71 10.04 24.75
N LEU A 231 -4.56 10.11 26.07
CA LEU A 231 -4.21 11.34 26.74
C LEU A 231 -2.70 11.53 26.67
N PHE A 232 -2.27 12.64 26.14
CA PHE A 232 -0.87 13.05 26.08
C PHE A 232 -0.60 14.10 27.15
N SER A 233 0.57 13.99 27.79
CA SER A 233 1.07 15.02 28.68
C SER A 233 1.96 15.98 27.90
N ALA A 234 1.59 17.22 27.83
CA ALA A 234 2.32 18.27 27.10
C ALA A 234 2.48 19.53 27.97
N TYR A 235 3.33 20.45 27.52
CA TYR A 235 3.53 21.73 28.17
C TYR A 235 3.07 22.86 27.24
N LEU A 236 2.22 23.75 27.75
CA LEU A 236 1.86 25.03 27.13
C LEU A 236 2.73 26.12 27.70
N ASN A 237 3.54 26.75 26.89
CA ASN A 237 4.43 27.84 27.28
C ASN A 237 3.75 29.19 27.04
N ILE A 238 3.69 30.04 28.07
CA ILE A 238 3.07 31.36 27.99
C ILE A 238 4.11 32.34 27.43
N ASN A 239 3.79 32.92 26.28
CA ASN A 239 4.62 33.89 25.57
C ASN A 239 4.10 35.33 25.86
N GLU A 240 4.85 36.34 25.44
CA GLU A 240 4.44 37.75 25.58
C GLU A 240 3.13 38.08 24.87
N GLU A 241 2.86 37.41 23.72
CA GLU A 241 1.65 37.58 22.93
C GLU A 241 0.48 36.69 23.39
N SER A 242 0.70 35.85 24.40
CA SER A 242 -0.32 34.94 24.90
C SER A 242 -1.46 35.66 25.58
N VAL A 243 -2.70 35.32 25.21
CA VAL A 243 -3.91 35.80 25.87
C VAL A 243 -3.96 35.39 27.36
N ALA A 244 -3.20 34.36 27.73
CA ALA A 244 -3.12 33.82 29.07
C ALA A 244 -2.16 34.62 29.99
N ASN A 245 -1.33 35.53 29.42
CA ASN A 245 -0.42 36.37 30.21
C ASN A 245 -1.22 37.32 31.11
N GLU A 246 -0.77 37.47 32.35
CA GLU A 246 -1.40 38.30 33.40
C GLU A 246 -2.82 37.87 33.80
N LYS A 247 -3.33 36.72 33.34
CA LYS A 247 -4.64 36.17 33.76
C LYS A 247 -4.51 35.13 34.83
N THR A 248 -5.59 34.98 35.60
CA THR A 248 -5.72 33.92 36.62
C THR A 248 -6.06 32.57 35.95
N ILE A 249 -5.77 31.47 36.63
CA ILE A 249 -6.12 30.11 36.15
C ILE A 249 -7.63 30.01 35.93
N THR A 250 -8.45 30.61 36.78
CA THR A 250 -9.92 30.61 36.62
C THR A 250 -10.35 31.25 35.32
N GLU A 251 -9.75 32.40 34.96
CA GLU A 251 -10.05 33.09 33.70
C GLU A 251 -9.61 32.27 32.48
N ILE A 252 -8.48 31.55 32.55
CA ILE A 252 -7.97 30.74 31.45
C ILE A 252 -8.81 29.47 31.26
N ILE A 253 -9.25 28.85 32.36
CA ILE A 253 -10.17 27.73 32.30
C ILE A 253 -11.51 28.17 31.69
N ALA A 254 -11.97 29.39 31.99
CA ALA A 254 -13.19 29.92 31.36
C ALA A 254 -13.02 30.17 29.85
N LEU A 255 -11.84 30.61 29.39
CA LEU A 255 -11.55 30.78 27.96
C LEU A 255 -11.54 29.47 27.16
N THR A 256 -11.33 28.35 27.84
CA THR A 256 -11.32 27.00 27.25
C THR A 256 -12.58 26.18 27.59
N ASP A 257 -13.71 26.85 27.78
CA ASP A 257 -15.02 26.26 28.11
C ASP A 257 -14.98 25.29 29.32
N GLY A 258 -14.10 25.55 30.28
CA GLY A 258 -13.95 24.73 31.48
C GLY A 258 -13.24 23.39 31.27
N GLN A 259 -12.67 23.15 30.10
CA GLN A 259 -12.11 21.85 29.71
C GLN A 259 -10.61 21.71 30.03
N LEU A 260 -9.87 22.80 30.10
CA LEU A 260 -8.44 22.79 30.39
C LEU A 260 -8.14 22.31 31.82
N LYS A 261 -7.41 21.22 31.94
CA LYS A 261 -6.94 20.65 33.20
C LYS A 261 -5.45 20.85 33.33
N ILE A 262 -5.05 21.77 34.24
CA ILE A 262 -3.65 22.07 34.53
C ILE A 262 -3.20 21.20 35.69
N GLU A 263 -2.20 20.34 35.47
CA GLU A 263 -1.62 19.48 36.52
C GLU A 263 -0.64 20.25 37.41
N SER A 264 0.23 21.05 36.81
CA SER A 264 1.22 21.87 37.51
C SER A 264 1.69 23.03 36.62
N ILE A 265 2.22 24.07 37.25
CA ILE A 265 2.83 25.23 36.60
C ILE A 265 4.32 25.18 36.90
N GLN A 266 5.17 25.24 35.87
CA GLN A 266 6.61 25.39 36.01
C GLN A 266 7.01 26.83 35.77
N ARG A 267 7.64 27.48 36.74
CA ARG A 267 8.04 28.88 36.69
C ARG A 267 9.52 29.07 36.93
N GLY A 268 10.12 30.02 36.18
CA GLY A 268 11.51 30.43 36.31
C GLY A 268 12.54 29.49 35.73
N ALA A 269 13.81 29.92 35.70
CA ALA A 269 14.94 29.18 35.08
C ALA A 269 15.18 27.76 35.65
N ASN A 270 14.75 27.56 36.91
CA ASN A 270 14.90 26.26 37.60
C ASN A 270 13.63 25.39 37.53
N TYR A 271 12.65 25.72 36.69
CA TYR A 271 11.40 25.00 36.52
C TYR A 271 10.70 24.61 37.85
N ARG A 272 10.59 25.58 38.77
CA ARG A 272 9.97 25.36 40.07
C ARG A 272 8.48 25.05 39.90
N ASN A 273 8.05 23.87 40.35
CA ASN A 273 6.64 23.48 40.30
C ASN A 273 5.81 24.33 41.27
N ILE A 274 4.80 24.97 40.75
CA ILE A 274 3.78 25.75 41.50
C ILE A 274 2.46 25.00 41.37
N MET A 275 1.73 24.90 42.48
CA MET A 275 0.40 24.30 42.48
C MET A 275 -0.58 25.23 41.75
N PRO A 276 -1.40 24.74 40.82
CA PRO A 276 -2.35 25.56 40.08
C PRO A 276 -3.55 25.90 40.94
N LEU A 277 -3.43 26.97 41.72
CA LEU A 277 -4.56 27.51 42.50
C LEU A 277 -5.41 28.44 41.62
N PRO A 278 -6.74 28.52 41.83
CA PRO A 278 -7.65 29.34 41.02
C PRO A 278 -7.20 30.78 40.82
N ASP A 279 -6.61 31.40 41.85
CA ASP A 279 -6.16 32.79 41.85
C ASP A 279 -4.71 32.97 41.39
N THR A 280 -4.03 31.92 40.96
CA THR A 280 -2.65 31.99 40.47
C THR A 280 -2.62 32.75 39.16
N VAL A 281 -1.92 33.88 39.12
CA VAL A 281 -1.69 34.69 37.92
C VAL A 281 -0.53 34.08 37.12
N LEU A 282 -0.74 33.88 35.85
CA LEU A 282 0.28 33.41 34.90
C LEU A 282 1.13 34.57 34.41
N ILE A 283 2.40 34.29 34.20
CA ILE A 283 3.38 35.26 33.67
C ILE A 283 4.13 34.64 32.48
N VAL A 284 4.71 35.51 31.68
CA VAL A 284 5.56 35.09 30.55
C VAL A 284 6.65 34.14 31.05
N GLY A 285 6.83 33.04 30.31
CA GLY A 285 7.78 31.98 30.66
C GLY A 285 7.20 30.87 31.56
N ASP A 286 5.96 31.00 32.05
CA ASP A 286 5.28 29.89 32.73
C ASP A 286 4.98 28.77 31.78
N ARG A 287 5.17 27.53 32.25
CA ARG A 287 4.87 26.29 31.51
C ARG A 287 3.76 25.55 32.21
N LEU A 288 2.63 25.45 31.55
CA LEU A 288 1.46 24.70 32.06
C LEU A 288 1.56 23.25 31.66
N LYS A 289 1.69 22.33 32.60
CA LYS A 289 1.60 20.91 32.32
C LYS A 289 0.13 20.52 32.20
N VAL A 290 -0.25 20.04 31.03
CA VAL A 290 -1.62 19.70 30.67
C VAL A 290 -1.69 18.27 30.13
N HIS A 291 -2.84 17.62 30.35
CA HIS A 291 -3.12 16.28 29.85
C HIS A 291 -4.43 16.32 29.08
N ASP A 292 -4.36 16.09 27.76
CA ASP A 292 -5.57 15.99 26.93
C ASP A 292 -5.29 15.28 25.61
N TYR A 293 -6.32 15.19 24.76
CA TYR A 293 -6.24 14.67 23.41
C TYR A 293 -5.47 15.63 22.48
N PRO A 294 -4.84 15.12 21.40
CA PRO A 294 -4.08 15.96 20.46
C PRO A 294 -4.88 17.18 19.95
N ASP A 295 -6.12 16.96 19.54
CA ASP A 295 -6.99 18.01 18.99
C ASP A 295 -7.21 19.14 20.01
N ARG A 296 -7.43 18.77 21.27
CA ARG A 296 -7.62 19.74 22.35
C ARG A 296 -6.34 20.46 22.73
N LEU A 297 -5.20 19.78 22.74
CA LEU A 297 -3.91 20.41 22.99
C LEU A 297 -3.63 21.50 21.95
N LYS A 298 -4.01 21.25 20.68
CA LYS A 298 -3.88 22.24 19.62
C LYS A 298 -4.89 23.38 19.73
N GLU A 299 -6.11 23.09 20.15
CA GLU A 299 -7.14 24.09 20.47
C GLU A 299 -6.68 25.03 21.60
N TYR A 300 -6.12 24.45 22.68
CA TYR A 300 -5.57 25.25 23.78
C TYR A 300 -4.39 26.13 23.34
N GLU A 301 -3.50 25.65 22.48
CA GLU A 301 -2.42 26.44 21.89
C GLU A 301 -2.99 27.63 21.14
N SER A 302 -4.01 27.44 20.30
CA SER A 302 -4.65 28.50 19.51
C SER A 302 -5.43 29.48 20.36
N VAL A 303 -6.26 29.00 21.29
CA VAL A 303 -7.14 29.83 22.13
C VAL A 303 -6.34 30.67 23.12
N LEU A 304 -5.28 30.13 23.69
CA LEU A 304 -4.44 30.81 24.68
C LEU A 304 -3.30 31.60 24.04
N GLY A 305 -3.05 31.46 22.74
CA GLY A 305 -1.86 32.02 22.10
C GLY A 305 -0.55 31.50 22.70
N ALA A 306 -0.61 30.30 23.31
CA ALA A 306 0.54 29.65 23.93
C ALA A 306 1.28 28.80 22.91
N THR A 307 2.46 28.29 23.24
CA THR A 307 3.20 27.36 22.37
C THR A 307 3.32 25.99 23.04
N LEU A 308 2.99 24.94 22.30
CA LEU A 308 3.16 23.56 22.75
C LEU A 308 4.63 23.16 22.78
N PHE A 309 5.09 22.61 23.90
CA PHE A 309 6.47 22.16 24.08
C PHE A 309 6.57 20.73 24.61
N SER A 310 7.62 20.06 24.17
CA SER A 310 8.15 18.88 24.84
C SER A 310 9.36 19.26 25.70
N GLY A 311 9.31 18.87 26.91
CA GLY A 311 10.21 18.97 28.07
C GLY A 311 11.64 19.44 28.00
N LEU A 312 12.34 19.98 27.04
CA LEU A 312 13.69 20.57 27.23
C LEU A 312 14.41 21.14 26.00
N HIS A 313 13.80 21.25 24.84
CA HIS A 313 14.48 21.96 23.76
C HIS A 313 14.08 23.43 23.76
N LYS A 314 15.06 24.30 24.14
CA LYS A 314 15.06 25.69 23.72
C LYS A 314 14.94 25.72 22.20
N VAL A 315 13.90 26.32 21.70
CA VAL A 315 13.84 26.75 20.31
C VAL A 315 14.75 27.97 20.23
N ASP A 316 15.85 27.85 19.49
CA ASP A 316 16.75 28.95 19.25
C ASP A 316 16.08 29.97 18.31
N ASP A 317 16.45 31.26 18.45
CA ASP A 317 15.96 32.40 17.67
C ASP A 317 16.17 32.25 16.13
N GLU A 318 16.95 31.27 15.66
CA GLU A 318 17.17 30.97 14.25
C GLU A 318 16.08 30.08 13.62
N HIS A 319 15.22 29.42 14.42
CA HIS A 319 14.12 28.57 13.94
C HIS A 319 12.83 28.83 14.71
N PRO A 320 12.17 29.99 14.50
CA PRO A 320 10.87 30.24 15.11
C PRO A 320 9.85 29.29 14.53
N LEU A 321 9.30 28.41 15.35
CA LEU A 321 8.14 27.58 15.04
C LEU A 321 6.93 28.50 14.79
N LYS A 322 6.71 28.87 13.54
CA LYS A 322 5.51 29.63 13.16
C LYS A 322 4.29 28.74 13.30
N ALA A 323 3.46 28.99 14.29
CA ALA A 323 2.29 28.21 14.67
C ALA A 323 1.26 28.00 13.54
N GLU A 324 1.21 28.87 12.54
CA GLU A 324 0.18 28.88 11.49
C GLU A 324 0.27 27.74 10.46
N LYS A 325 1.38 26.97 10.40
CA LYS A 325 1.57 25.87 9.41
C LYS A 325 1.93 24.52 10.01
N GLN A 326 1.93 24.40 11.33
CA GLN A 326 2.35 23.17 11.98
C GLN A 326 1.16 22.30 12.38
N THR A 327 1.28 21.00 12.07
CA THR A 327 0.28 19.97 12.35
C THR A 327 0.82 19.02 13.42
N LEU A 328 -0.06 18.49 14.25
CA LEU A 328 0.24 17.39 15.17
C LEU A 328 -0.06 16.06 14.48
N ALA A 329 0.81 15.09 14.69
CA ALA A 329 0.59 13.71 14.23
C ALA A 329 1.03 12.73 15.32
N GLU A 330 0.34 11.59 15.38
CA GLU A 330 0.74 10.45 16.22
C GLU A 330 1.55 9.46 15.40
N ILE A 331 2.74 9.11 15.89
CA ILE A 331 3.63 8.12 15.28
C ILE A 331 3.76 6.93 16.20
N VAL A 332 3.45 5.73 15.69
CA VAL A 332 3.67 4.47 16.41
C VAL A 332 4.97 3.83 15.98
N ILE A 333 5.76 3.40 16.95
CA ILE A 333 6.98 2.63 16.72
C ILE A 333 6.60 1.18 16.49
N ILE A 334 6.88 0.70 15.28
CA ILE A 334 6.63 -0.69 14.89
C ILE A 334 7.94 -1.48 14.86
N ALA A 335 7.82 -2.81 14.86
CA ALA A 335 8.97 -3.71 14.75
C ALA A 335 9.77 -3.45 13.46
N GLY A 336 11.09 -3.40 13.57
CA GLY A 336 11.97 -3.10 12.44
C GLY A 336 12.13 -1.61 12.12
N SER A 337 11.54 -0.72 12.93
CA SER A 337 11.82 0.71 12.81
C SER A 337 13.27 0.99 13.24
N GLY A 338 14.01 1.76 12.47
CA GLY A 338 15.39 2.15 12.81
C GLY A 338 15.53 2.97 14.10
N VAL A 339 14.41 3.22 14.82
CA VAL A 339 14.36 3.93 16.11
C VAL A 339 14.08 2.99 17.30
N GLU A 340 13.75 1.73 17.04
CA GLU A 340 13.53 0.74 18.09
C GLU A 340 14.78 0.49 18.91
N GLY A 341 14.67 0.49 20.26
CA GLY A 341 15.77 0.28 21.19
C GLY A 341 16.72 1.45 21.36
N HIS A 342 16.57 2.50 20.56
CA HIS A 342 17.39 3.72 20.60
C HIS A 342 16.64 4.87 21.28
N THR A 343 17.39 5.91 21.68
CA THR A 343 16.79 7.16 22.16
C THR A 343 16.60 8.13 21.00
N LEU A 344 15.68 9.08 21.11
CA LEU A 344 15.44 10.12 20.09
C LEU A 344 16.73 10.94 19.79
N GLN A 345 17.59 11.13 20.81
CA GLN A 345 18.87 11.80 20.64
C GLN A 345 19.88 10.96 19.85
N GLN A 346 19.98 9.65 20.13
CA GLN A 346 20.89 8.74 19.42
C GLN A 346 20.59 8.64 17.94
N VAL A 347 19.32 8.69 17.55
CA VAL A 347 18.89 8.65 16.13
C VAL A 347 18.83 10.02 15.48
N ASN A 348 19.17 11.09 16.22
CA ASN A 348 19.05 12.48 15.75
C ASN A 348 17.68 12.78 15.10
N PHE A 349 16.60 12.31 15.75
CA PHE A 349 15.26 12.27 15.17
C PHE A 349 14.80 13.64 14.68
N ILE A 350 15.00 14.67 15.50
CA ILE A 350 14.58 16.06 15.21
C ILE A 350 15.34 16.60 14.00
N GLN A 351 16.69 16.47 13.97
CA GLN A 351 17.49 17.00 12.87
C GLN A 351 17.27 16.25 11.56
N LYS A 352 17.06 14.93 11.65
CA LYS A 352 16.87 14.06 10.48
C LYS A 352 15.50 14.23 9.82
N HIS A 353 14.50 14.61 10.59
CA HIS A 353 13.12 14.67 10.11
C HIS A 353 12.52 16.09 10.19
N SER A 354 13.20 17.06 10.81
CA SER A 354 12.70 18.44 11.03
C SER A 354 11.35 18.47 11.75
N ILE A 355 11.12 17.51 12.65
CA ILE A 355 9.86 17.31 13.39
C ILE A 355 10.18 17.27 14.88
N SER A 356 9.44 18.02 15.68
CA SER A 356 9.57 18.02 17.15
C SER A 356 8.71 16.93 17.77
N VAL A 357 9.25 16.19 18.74
CA VAL A 357 8.49 15.23 19.53
C VAL A 357 7.99 15.93 20.78
N ILE A 358 6.67 16.06 20.92
CA ILE A 358 6.00 16.79 22.02
C ILE A 358 5.77 15.87 23.21
N ALA A 359 5.28 14.64 22.96
CA ALA A 359 4.90 13.72 24.01
C ALA A 359 5.19 12.27 23.59
N LEU A 360 5.33 11.41 24.60
CA LEU A 360 5.46 9.95 24.46
C LEU A 360 4.35 9.29 25.28
N HIS A 361 3.59 8.42 24.62
CA HIS A 361 2.63 7.56 25.29
C HIS A 361 3.10 6.10 25.19
N ARG A 362 3.07 5.38 26.34
CA ARG A 362 3.38 3.94 26.42
C ARG A 362 2.22 3.22 27.09
N ALA A 363 1.66 2.20 26.43
CA ALA A 363 0.54 1.41 26.96
C ALA A 363 0.89 0.78 28.31
N GLY A 364 -0.03 0.88 29.29
CA GLY A 364 0.11 0.27 30.62
C GLY A 364 0.90 1.06 31.65
N LYS A 365 1.49 2.21 31.29
CA LYS A 365 2.08 3.15 32.24
C LYS A 365 1.86 4.55 31.71
N ALA A 366 1.07 5.36 32.43
CA ALA A 366 1.25 6.81 32.34
C ALA A 366 2.72 7.06 32.72
N MET A 367 3.57 7.35 31.73
CA MET A 367 4.93 7.75 32.04
C MET A 367 4.85 9.09 32.73
N GLU A 368 5.04 9.07 34.05
CA GLU A 368 5.38 10.30 34.75
C GLU A 368 6.62 10.87 34.05
N ILE A 369 6.43 11.96 33.31
CA ILE A 369 7.53 12.76 32.75
C ILE A 369 8.15 13.51 33.94
N GLY A 370 8.72 12.73 34.85
CA GLY A 370 9.43 13.21 36.02
C GLY A 370 10.89 12.79 35.89
N ARG A 371 11.76 13.72 35.52
CA ARG A 371 13.23 13.66 35.58
C ARG A 371 14.03 13.03 34.42
N SER A 372 13.46 12.32 33.46
CA SER A 372 14.21 11.98 32.24
C SER A 372 13.55 12.64 31.02
N SER A 373 14.32 13.41 30.30
CA SER A 373 13.91 14.03 29.03
C SER A 373 13.41 12.95 28.05
N ILE A 374 12.31 13.20 27.33
CA ILE A 374 11.78 12.32 26.26
C ILE A 374 12.91 11.92 25.31
N GLY A 375 13.86 12.84 25.04
CA GLY A 375 15.01 12.63 24.19
C GLY A 375 15.93 11.49 24.64
N ASN A 376 16.00 11.17 25.94
CA ASN A 376 16.86 10.13 26.53
C ASN A 376 16.11 8.83 26.83
N THR A 377 14.82 8.76 26.52
CA THR A 377 14.02 7.55 26.73
C THR A 377 14.26 6.57 25.58
N ARG A 378 14.62 5.31 25.90
CA ARG A 378 14.70 4.25 24.89
C ARG A 378 13.31 3.89 24.41
N LEU A 379 13.11 4.00 23.11
CA LEU A 379 11.86 3.72 22.43
C LEU A 379 11.64 2.21 22.30
N LYS A 380 10.39 1.79 22.48
CA LYS A 380 9.96 0.39 22.36
C LYS A 380 8.88 0.25 21.30
N ILE A 381 8.74 -0.95 20.78
CA ILE A 381 7.60 -1.29 19.90
C ILE A 381 6.29 -0.99 20.66
N GLY A 382 5.37 -0.30 20.00
CA GLY A 382 4.11 0.11 20.58
C GLY A 382 4.13 1.46 21.30
N ASP A 383 5.28 2.12 21.42
CA ASP A 383 5.33 3.51 21.88
C ASP A 383 4.68 4.43 20.85
N VAL A 384 3.94 5.42 21.32
CA VAL A 384 3.31 6.43 20.48
C VAL A 384 3.95 7.78 20.80
N LEU A 385 4.51 8.38 19.76
CA LEU A 385 5.08 9.72 19.81
C LEU A 385 4.04 10.71 19.28
N LEU A 386 3.71 11.74 20.04
CA LEU A 386 3.04 12.91 19.52
C LEU A 386 4.10 13.85 18.97
N VAL A 387 4.01 14.13 17.68
CA VAL A 387 4.98 14.97 16.97
C VAL A 387 4.31 16.19 16.38
N GLN A 388 5.08 17.27 16.26
CA GLN A 388 4.68 18.52 15.65
C GLN A 388 5.69 18.88 14.54
N GLY A 389 5.18 19.21 13.37
CA GLY A 389 5.98 19.60 12.22
C GLY A 389 5.14 20.15 11.08
N GLU A 390 5.79 20.64 10.03
CA GLU A 390 5.08 21.01 8.81
C GLU A 390 4.46 19.79 8.17
N GLN A 391 3.28 19.94 7.55
CA GLN A 391 2.53 18.85 6.91
C GLN A 391 3.40 18.07 5.93
N GLU A 392 4.22 18.77 5.15
CA GLU A 392 5.13 18.16 4.17
C GLU A 392 6.15 17.22 4.83
N GLN A 393 6.69 17.60 6.01
CA GLN A 393 7.65 16.78 6.77
C GLN A 393 6.98 15.53 7.37
N ILE A 394 5.74 15.68 7.82
CA ILE A 394 4.95 14.55 8.33
C ILE A 394 4.62 13.57 7.19
N ASP A 395 4.26 14.08 6.01
CA ASP A 395 3.97 13.25 4.83
C ASP A 395 5.22 12.54 4.29
N LEU A 396 6.40 13.17 4.36
CA LEU A 396 7.68 12.51 4.05
C LEU A 396 8.00 11.37 5.03
N LEU A 397 7.56 11.49 6.28
CA LEU A 397 7.69 10.41 7.26
C LEU A 397 6.74 9.24 6.96
N LYS A 398 5.54 9.51 6.44
CA LYS A 398 4.57 8.48 6.01
C LYS A 398 5.15 7.59 4.90
N ALA A 399 5.99 8.15 4.05
CA ALA A 399 6.63 7.41 2.96
C ALA A 399 7.78 6.49 3.41
N LYS A 400 8.30 6.65 4.63
CA LYS A 400 9.40 5.83 5.16
C LYS A 400 8.88 4.58 5.85
N GLN A 401 9.39 3.43 5.42
CA GLN A 401 9.12 2.14 6.05
C GLN A 401 9.65 2.14 7.49
N GLY A 402 8.82 1.75 8.46
CA GLY A 402 9.23 1.55 9.85
C GLY A 402 8.57 2.45 10.90
N LEU A 403 7.82 3.47 10.51
CA LEU A 403 7.02 4.31 11.41
C LEU A 403 5.59 4.34 10.91
N LEU A 404 4.63 3.96 11.75
CA LEU A 404 3.22 4.05 11.41
C LEU A 404 2.67 5.37 11.94
N ILE A 405 2.24 6.25 11.06
CA ILE A 405 1.57 7.49 11.44
C ILE A 405 0.08 7.19 11.58
N ILE A 406 -0.44 7.40 12.81
CA ILE A 406 -1.87 7.39 13.07
C ILE A 406 -2.31 8.84 12.96
N ASP A 407 -2.98 9.20 11.87
CA ASP A 407 -3.56 10.53 11.71
C ASP A 407 -4.62 10.75 12.78
N GLY A 408 -4.27 11.50 13.79
CA GLY A 408 -5.19 11.99 14.82
C GLY A 408 -5.53 13.48 14.63
N ALA A 409 -4.77 14.21 13.82
CA ALA A 409 -5.02 15.63 13.57
C ALA A 409 -4.81 15.93 12.08
N GLU A 410 -5.90 15.99 11.37
CA GLU A 410 -6.14 16.74 10.14
C GLU A 410 -5.17 16.56 8.96
N SER A 411 -5.56 15.69 8.10
CA SER A 411 -6.40 16.17 7.00
C SER A 411 -7.78 15.53 7.18
N LEU A 412 -8.72 16.24 7.73
CA LEU A 412 -10.14 15.89 7.61
C LEU A 412 -10.34 15.54 6.14
N PRO A 413 -10.74 14.29 5.82
CA PRO A 413 -10.99 13.91 4.44
C PRO A 413 -11.91 14.97 3.89
N GLN A 414 -11.62 15.51 2.69
CA GLN A 414 -12.50 16.51 2.08
C GLN A 414 -13.81 15.82 1.70
N THR A 415 -14.59 15.38 2.69
CA THR A 415 -15.80 14.57 2.54
C THR A 415 -16.83 15.24 1.63
N SER A 416 -16.80 16.57 1.53
CA SER A 416 -17.60 17.32 0.55
C SER A 416 -17.24 17.01 -0.91
N LYS A 417 -16.02 16.54 -1.19
CA LYS A 417 -15.55 16.19 -2.54
C LYS A 417 -15.57 14.67 -2.81
N ALA A 418 -15.92 13.87 -1.82
CA ALA A 418 -16.03 12.42 -1.96
C ALA A 418 -16.98 11.98 -3.10
N PRO A 419 -18.18 12.60 -3.29
CA PRO A 419 -19.06 12.26 -4.41
C PRO A 419 -18.41 12.52 -5.78
N ILE A 420 -17.58 13.56 -5.90
CA ILE A 420 -16.87 13.89 -7.15
C ILE A 420 -15.83 12.81 -7.46
N ALA A 421 -15.03 12.40 -6.47
CA ALA A 421 -14.02 11.38 -6.66
C ALA A 421 -14.64 10.02 -7.03
N LEU A 422 -15.70 9.60 -6.34
CA LEU A 422 -16.44 8.38 -6.67
C LEU A 422 -17.14 8.46 -8.03
N GLY A 423 -17.75 9.59 -8.35
CA GLY A 423 -18.38 9.85 -9.64
C GLY A 423 -17.38 9.82 -10.78
N THR A 424 -16.16 10.33 -10.56
CA THR A 424 -15.06 10.27 -11.54
C THR A 424 -14.63 8.83 -11.80
N LEU A 425 -14.39 8.03 -10.74
CA LEU A 425 -14.06 6.61 -10.91
C LEU A 425 -15.18 5.88 -11.66
N LEU A 426 -16.43 6.08 -11.25
CA LEU A 426 -17.59 5.45 -11.89
C LEU A 426 -17.68 5.84 -13.37
N ALA A 427 -17.48 7.11 -13.71
CA ALA A 427 -17.50 7.59 -15.08
C ALA A 427 -16.38 6.95 -15.93
N VAL A 428 -15.16 6.81 -15.39
CA VAL A 428 -14.05 6.13 -16.06
C VAL A 428 -14.39 4.67 -16.32
N VAL A 429 -14.89 3.95 -15.31
CA VAL A 429 -15.26 2.54 -15.43
C VAL A 429 -16.40 2.34 -16.42
N VAL A 430 -17.48 3.12 -16.31
CA VAL A 430 -18.66 3.01 -17.19
C VAL A 430 -18.31 3.38 -18.63
N SER A 431 -17.55 4.44 -18.84
CA SER A 431 -17.08 4.86 -20.18
C SER A 431 -16.27 3.77 -20.88
N SER A 432 -15.37 3.13 -20.14
CA SER A 432 -14.56 2.03 -20.68
C SER A 432 -15.39 0.75 -20.87
N ALA A 433 -16.27 0.42 -19.94
CA ALA A 433 -17.13 -0.77 -20.01
C ALA A 433 -18.13 -0.73 -21.17
N LEU A 434 -18.63 0.46 -21.49
CA LEU A 434 -19.54 0.67 -22.64
C LEU A 434 -18.78 0.85 -23.98
N GLY A 435 -17.44 0.79 -23.97
CA GLY A 435 -16.64 0.98 -25.18
C GLY A 435 -16.68 2.41 -25.75
N ILE A 436 -17.12 3.41 -24.96
CA ILE A 436 -17.20 4.81 -25.40
C ILE A 436 -15.79 5.38 -25.60
N LEU A 437 -14.90 5.12 -24.64
CA LEU A 437 -13.49 5.52 -24.69
C LEU A 437 -12.62 4.36 -24.17
N PRO A 438 -11.43 4.17 -24.76
CA PRO A 438 -10.40 3.29 -24.20
C PRO A 438 -10.08 3.66 -22.76
N ILE A 439 -9.70 2.67 -21.94
CA ILE A 439 -9.50 2.85 -20.50
C ILE A 439 -8.38 3.85 -20.20
N GLU A 440 -7.30 3.86 -20.97
CA GLU A 440 -6.17 4.77 -20.84
C GLU A 440 -6.59 6.23 -21.02
N ILE A 441 -7.43 6.52 -22.00
CA ILE A 441 -7.96 7.86 -22.25
C ILE A 441 -8.93 8.26 -21.14
N SER A 442 -9.87 7.38 -20.81
CA SER A 442 -10.86 7.61 -19.74
C SER A 442 -10.17 7.90 -18.40
N ALA A 443 -9.11 7.16 -18.08
CA ALA A 443 -8.38 7.32 -16.83
C ALA A 443 -7.61 8.65 -16.78
N VAL A 444 -6.95 9.06 -17.89
CA VAL A 444 -6.28 10.38 -17.97
C VAL A 444 -7.29 11.52 -17.82
N CYS A 445 -8.45 11.42 -18.48
CA CYS A 445 -9.55 12.38 -18.30
C CYS A 445 -10.03 12.43 -16.84
N GLY A 446 -10.14 11.27 -16.18
CA GLY A 446 -10.49 11.18 -14.77
C GLY A 446 -9.49 11.90 -13.86
N VAL A 447 -8.18 11.75 -14.10
CA VAL A 447 -7.13 12.49 -13.37
C VAL A 447 -7.31 13.99 -13.57
N LEU A 448 -7.54 14.44 -14.81
CA LEU A 448 -7.76 15.86 -15.10
C LEU A 448 -8.97 16.41 -14.34
N VAL A 449 -10.09 15.67 -14.27
CA VAL A 449 -11.28 16.05 -13.50
C VAL A 449 -10.94 16.22 -12.03
N LEU A 450 -10.20 15.28 -11.42
CA LEU A 450 -9.81 15.35 -10.00
C LEU A 450 -8.90 16.56 -9.70
N LEU A 451 -8.00 16.91 -10.62
CA LEU A 451 -7.14 18.10 -10.51
C LEU A 451 -7.94 19.40 -10.66
N LEU A 452 -8.81 19.51 -11.67
CA LEU A 452 -9.64 20.70 -11.92
C LEU A 452 -10.64 20.96 -10.80
N THR A 453 -11.21 19.90 -10.24
CA THR A 453 -12.13 20.00 -9.08
C THR A 453 -11.41 20.19 -7.75
N LYS A 454 -10.07 20.22 -7.78
CA LYS A 454 -9.21 20.32 -6.58
C LYS A 454 -9.49 19.20 -5.57
N CYS A 455 -9.93 18.03 -6.01
CA CYS A 455 -9.95 16.81 -5.20
C CYS A 455 -8.53 16.38 -4.83
N LEU A 456 -7.59 16.63 -5.75
CA LEU A 456 -6.14 16.48 -5.57
C LEU A 456 -5.45 17.74 -6.08
N ASN A 457 -4.30 18.06 -5.50
CA ASN A 457 -3.33 18.98 -6.08
C ASN A 457 -2.26 18.20 -6.87
N TRP A 458 -1.40 18.91 -7.61
CA TRP A 458 -0.36 18.25 -8.43
C TRP A 458 0.67 17.50 -7.59
N GLN A 459 1.03 18.00 -6.41
CA GLN A 459 1.97 17.32 -5.50
C GLN A 459 1.39 16.00 -4.99
N GLU A 460 0.11 16.00 -4.59
CA GLU A 460 -0.59 14.77 -4.16
C GLU A 460 -0.73 13.78 -5.31
N ALA A 461 -1.06 14.23 -6.53
CA ALA A 461 -1.13 13.39 -7.70
C ALA A 461 0.23 12.77 -8.05
N SER A 462 1.31 13.54 -8.01
CA SER A 462 2.66 13.02 -8.26
C SER A 462 3.15 12.06 -7.18
N SER A 463 2.79 12.30 -5.91
CA SER A 463 3.13 11.39 -4.80
C SER A 463 2.38 10.05 -4.85
N ALA A 464 1.24 10.01 -5.54
CA ALA A 464 0.50 8.77 -5.77
C ALA A 464 1.22 7.81 -6.73
N LEU A 465 2.12 8.31 -7.56
CA LEU A 465 2.86 7.52 -8.53
C LEU A 465 3.96 6.70 -7.84
N SER A 466 4.03 5.42 -8.16
CA SER A 466 5.10 4.53 -7.69
C SER A 466 6.17 4.38 -8.76
N THR A 467 7.34 4.95 -8.54
CA THR A 467 8.52 4.77 -9.41
C THR A 467 8.83 3.29 -9.64
N GLN A 468 8.65 2.48 -8.59
CA GLN A 468 8.82 1.03 -8.65
C GLN A 468 7.90 0.39 -9.70
N VAL A 469 6.61 0.78 -9.72
CA VAL A 469 5.65 0.23 -10.69
C VAL A 469 6.00 0.69 -12.10
N ILE A 470 6.36 1.96 -12.27
CA ILE A 470 6.74 2.52 -13.57
C ILE A 470 7.92 1.76 -14.17
N LEU A 471 9.00 1.60 -13.40
CA LEU A 471 10.23 0.99 -13.90
C LEU A 471 10.09 -0.52 -14.12
N ILE A 472 9.37 -1.25 -13.23
CA ILE A 472 9.17 -2.68 -13.43
C ILE A 472 8.30 -2.96 -14.66
N VAL A 473 7.27 -2.15 -14.91
CA VAL A 473 6.42 -2.28 -16.10
C VAL A 473 7.25 -2.04 -17.37
N ALA A 474 8.02 -0.96 -17.42
CA ALA A 474 8.88 -0.66 -18.56
C ALA A 474 9.93 -1.76 -18.81
N ALA A 475 10.63 -2.21 -17.78
CA ALA A 475 11.63 -3.29 -17.87
C ALA A 475 11.01 -4.61 -18.32
N SER A 476 9.83 -4.89 -17.82
CA SER A 476 9.11 -6.12 -18.12
C SER A 476 8.63 -6.14 -19.58
N LEU A 477 8.12 -5.02 -20.10
CA LEU A 477 7.73 -4.89 -21.51
C LEU A 477 8.96 -5.01 -22.43
N ALA A 478 10.09 -4.40 -22.05
CA ALA A 478 11.34 -4.55 -22.79
C ALA A 478 11.81 -6.01 -22.84
N LEU A 479 11.76 -6.72 -21.69
CA LEU A 479 12.16 -8.12 -21.61
C LEU A 479 11.23 -9.02 -22.43
N GLY A 480 9.90 -8.82 -22.32
CA GLY A 480 8.91 -9.54 -23.11
C GLY A 480 9.11 -9.35 -24.60
N SER A 481 9.33 -8.11 -25.06
CA SER A 481 9.64 -7.79 -26.45
C SER A 481 10.92 -8.50 -26.91
N ALA A 482 12.00 -8.44 -26.14
CA ALA A 482 13.25 -9.11 -26.47
C ALA A 482 13.09 -10.65 -26.56
N MET A 483 12.34 -11.27 -25.63
CA MET A 483 12.06 -12.72 -25.66
C MET A 483 11.29 -13.13 -26.90
N MET A 484 10.29 -12.33 -27.31
CA MET A 484 9.52 -12.62 -28.53
C MET A 484 10.37 -12.46 -29.78
N THR A 485 11.05 -11.34 -29.88
CA THR A 485 11.84 -10.97 -31.06
C THR A 485 12.96 -11.99 -31.34
N THR A 486 13.58 -12.55 -30.31
CA THR A 486 14.67 -13.52 -30.45
C THR A 486 14.22 -14.98 -30.55
N GLY A 487 12.92 -15.27 -30.38
CA GLY A 487 12.39 -16.65 -30.33
C GLY A 487 12.58 -17.34 -28.97
N GLY A 488 13.04 -16.62 -27.94
CA GLY A 488 13.25 -17.18 -26.61
C GLY A 488 11.96 -17.66 -25.94
N ALA A 489 10.85 -16.97 -26.15
CA ALA A 489 9.53 -17.35 -25.64
C ALA A 489 9.04 -18.65 -26.30
N GLU A 490 9.24 -18.79 -27.60
CA GLU A 490 8.87 -19.98 -28.36
C GLU A 490 9.67 -21.21 -27.89
N TYR A 491 10.97 -21.04 -27.66
CA TYR A 491 11.82 -22.12 -27.11
C TYR A 491 11.32 -22.60 -25.75
N ILE A 492 11.02 -21.68 -24.79
CA ILE A 492 10.47 -22.07 -23.48
C ILE A 492 9.14 -22.80 -23.66
N ALA A 493 8.28 -22.33 -24.57
CA ALA A 493 7.00 -22.97 -24.84
C ALA A 493 7.18 -24.39 -25.38
N GLN A 494 8.12 -24.63 -26.32
CA GLN A 494 8.45 -25.93 -26.84
C GLN A 494 8.94 -26.90 -25.75
N VAL A 495 9.83 -26.41 -24.87
CA VAL A 495 10.30 -27.20 -23.72
C VAL A 495 9.14 -27.53 -22.78
N PHE A 496 8.27 -26.54 -22.50
CA PHE A 496 7.11 -26.72 -21.61
C PHE A 496 6.13 -27.75 -22.19
N VAL A 497 5.81 -27.67 -23.47
CA VAL A 497 4.93 -28.64 -24.16
C VAL A 497 5.57 -30.03 -24.18
N ALA A 498 6.87 -30.15 -24.45
CA ALA A 498 7.58 -31.42 -24.39
C ALA A 498 7.56 -32.07 -23.00
N LEU A 499 7.68 -31.26 -21.93
CA LEU A 499 7.56 -31.71 -20.53
C LEU A 499 6.12 -32.09 -20.16
N SER A 500 5.14 -31.47 -20.80
CA SER A 500 3.71 -31.72 -20.61
C SER A 500 3.15 -32.80 -21.52
N PHE A 501 4.02 -33.57 -22.20
CA PHE A 501 3.62 -34.61 -23.13
C PHE A 501 2.68 -35.64 -22.49
N GLY A 502 1.56 -35.91 -23.16
CA GLY A 502 0.51 -36.82 -22.68
C GLY A 502 -0.57 -36.20 -21.81
N LEU A 503 -0.45 -34.90 -21.44
CA LEU A 503 -1.52 -34.20 -20.79
C LEU A 503 -2.57 -33.71 -21.81
N PRO A 504 -3.88 -33.76 -21.46
CA PRO A 504 -4.90 -33.11 -22.28
C PRO A 504 -4.72 -31.58 -22.25
N PRO A 505 -5.30 -30.84 -23.22
CA PRO A 505 -5.16 -29.38 -23.28
C PRO A 505 -5.43 -28.64 -21.97
N GLY A 506 -6.51 -29.01 -21.26
CA GLY A 506 -6.82 -28.46 -19.93
C GLY A 506 -5.78 -28.79 -18.86
N GLY A 507 -5.08 -29.95 -19.01
CA GLY A 507 -3.95 -30.34 -18.15
C GLY A 507 -2.72 -29.45 -18.37
N VAL A 508 -2.40 -29.15 -19.64
CA VAL A 508 -1.30 -28.24 -20.02
C VAL A 508 -1.58 -26.82 -19.50
N LEU A 509 -2.81 -26.33 -19.70
CA LEU A 509 -3.28 -25.04 -19.16
C LEU A 509 -3.15 -24.98 -17.64
N SER A 510 -3.60 -26.03 -16.94
CA SER A 510 -3.52 -26.13 -15.48
C SER A 510 -2.08 -26.16 -14.98
N ALA A 511 -1.19 -26.88 -15.68
CA ALA A 511 0.23 -26.92 -15.37
C ALA A 511 0.91 -25.55 -15.56
N LEU A 512 0.56 -24.82 -16.61
CA LEU A 512 1.04 -23.47 -16.86
C LEU A 512 0.58 -22.52 -15.73
N MET A 513 -0.69 -22.55 -15.35
CA MET A 513 -1.22 -21.75 -14.25
C MET A 513 -0.50 -22.06 -12.93
N LEU A 514 -0.26 -23.33 -12.63
CA LEU A 514 0.47 -23.74 -11.42
C LEU A 514 1.92 -23.25 -11.43
N LEU A 515 2.60 -23.34 -12.56
CA LEU A 515 3.95 -22.81 -12.72
C LEU A 515 4.01 -21.32 -12.39
N LEU A 516 3.06 -20.54 -12.94
CA LEU A 516 2.97 -19.11 -12.67
C LEU A 516 2.58 -18.82 -11.21
N ALA A 517 1.70 -19.61 -10.61
CA ALA A 517 1.35 -19.50 -9.20
C ALA A 517 2.54 -19.76 -8.27
N ILE A 518 3.41 -20.69 -8.59
CA ILE A 518 4.65 -20.92 -7.86
C ILE A 518 5.61 -19.75 -8.08
N LEU A 519 5.79 -19.32 -9.32
CA LEU A 519 6.72 -18.25 -9.69
C LEU A 519 6.34 -16.93 -8.99
N THR A 520 5.05 -16.57 -8.98
CA THR A 520 4.57 -15.31 -8.38
C THR A 520 4.77 -15.25 -6.86
N ASN A 521 4.84 -16.38 -6.16
CA ASN A 521 5.16 -16.42 -4.73
C ASN A 521 6.68 -16.32 -4.42
N ILE A 522 7.53 -16.39 -5.46
CA ILE A 522 8.99 -16.29 -5.35
C ILE A 522 9.46 -14.93 -5.89
N VAL A 523 8.80 -14.43 -6.93
CA VAL A 523 9.12 -13.19 -7.66
C VAL A 523 7.87 -12.29 -7.67
N SER A 524 7.96 -11.05 -8.17
CA SER A 524 6.79 -10.18 -8.26
C SER A 524 5.76 -10.67 -9.28
N ASN A 525 4.46 -10.42 -9.02
CA ASN A 525 3.35 -10.76 -9.92
C ASN A 525 3.56 -10.19 -11.34
N ASN A 526 4.05 -8.96 -11.44
CA ASN A 526 4.28 -8.31 -12.71
C ASN A 526 5.37 -9.02 -13.53
N ALA A 527 6.45 -9.46 -12.90
CA ALA A 527 7.50 -10.23 -13.58
C ALA A 527 6.99 -11.60 -14.06
N ALA A 528 6.21 -12.30 -13.23
CA ALA A 528 5.59 -13.57 -13.60
C ALA A 528 4.64 -13.40 -14.80
N ALA A 529 3.81 -12.37 -14.79
CA ALA A 529 2.85 -12.06 -15.86
C ALA A 529 3.53 -11.80 -17.19
N VAL A 530 4.57 -10.96 -17.18
CA VAL A 530 5.26 -10.53 -18.41
C VAL A 530 6.01 -11.68 -19.07
N ILE A 531 6.69 -12.51 -18.28
CA ILE A 531 7.40 -13.68 -18.80
C ILE A 531 6.40 -14.74 -19.25
N GLY A 532 5.33 -14.93 -18.47
CA GLY A 532 4.34 -15.97 -18.73
C GLY A 532 3.49 -15.71 -19.98
N THR A 533 3.15 -14.44 -20.28
CA THR A 533 2.22 -14.11 -21.38
C THR A 533 2.75 -14.50 -22.76
N PRO A 534 3.98 -14.14 -23.15
CA PRO A 534 4.55 -14.61 -24.41
C PRO A 534 4.63 -16.14 -24.50
N ILE A 535 5.01 -16.79 -23.39
CA ILE A 535 5.09 -18.25 -23.32
C ILE A 535 3.70 -18.87 -23.53
N ALA A 536 2.66 -18.34 -22.88
CA ALA A 536 1.29 -18.82 -23.03
C ALA A 536 0.79 -18.75 -24.46
N ILE A 537 1.06 -17.65 -25.16
CA ILE A 537 0.68 -17.46 -26.57
C ILE A 537 1.41 -18.48 -27.44
N SER A 538 2.71 -18.67 -27.22
CA SER A 538 3.51 -19.66 -27.95
C SER A 538 3.06 -21.10 -27.67
N VAL A 539 2.70 -21.44 -26.41
CA VAL A 539 2.15 -22.77 -26.04
C VAL A 539 0.83 -23.02 -26.78
N ALA A 540 -0.09 -22.05 -26.77
CA ALA A 540 -1.36 -22.15 -27.47
C ALA A 540 -1.16 -22.38 -28.97
N SER A 541 -0.26 -21.61 -29.60
CA SER A 541 0.09 -21.76 -31.01
C SER A 541 0.63 -23.16 -31.35
N GLN A 542 1.52 -23.70 -30.52
CA GLN A 542 2.07 -25.06 -30.75
C GLN A 542 1.03 -26.18 -30.59
N LEU A 543 0.05 -25.98 -29.72
CA LEU A 543 -1.05 -26.92 -29.54
C LEU A 543 -2.18 -26.71 -30.56
N ASN A 544 -2.10 -25.69 -31.43
CA ASN A 544 -3.16 -25.25 -32.32
C ASN A 544 -4.49 -24.98 -31.59
N LEU A 545 -4.40 -24.33 -30.44
CA LEU A 545 -5.53 -23.97 -29.57
C LEU A 545 -5.70 -22.44 -29.48
N PRO A 546 -6.88 -21.95 -29.09
CA PRO A 546 -7.08 -20.53 -28.84
C PRO A 546 -6.10 -20.00 -27.76
N ALA A 547 -5.52 -18.81 -27.99
CA ALA A 547 -4.58 -18.23 -27.05
C ALA A 547 -5.26 -17.72 -25.77
N GLU A 548 -6.54 -17.37 -25.85
CA GLU A 548 -7.31 -16.73 -24.76
C GLU A 548 -7.23 -17.51 -23.44
N PRO A 549 -7.58 -18.80 -23.34
CA PRO A 549 -7.55 -19.53 -22.07
C PRO A 549 -6.15 -19.64 -21.48
N PHE A 550 -5.11 -19.74 -22.31
CA PHE A 550 -3.72 -19.81 -21.85
C PHE A 550 -3.23 -18.47 -21.31
N ILE A 551 -3.64 -17.36 -21.94
CA ILE A 551 -3.37 -15.99 -21.45
C ILE A 551 -4.09 -15.79 -20.11
N LEU A 552 -5.35 -16.20 -19.98
CA LEU A 552 -6.09 -16.14 -18.72
C LEU A 552 -5.46 -17.03 -17.65
N ALA A 553 -4.90 -18.19 -18.00
CA ALA A 553 -4.16 -19.03 -17.06
C ALA A 553 -2.93 -18.30 -16.49
N VAL A 554 -2.23 -17.52 -17.31
CA VAL A 554 -1.13 -16.66 -16.85
C VAL A 554 -1.65 -15.53 -15.98
N LEU A 555 -2.70 -14.81 -16.42
CA LEU A 555 -3.30 -13.72 -15.68
C LEU A 555 -3.71 -14.16 -14.26
N PHE A 556 -4.45 -15.25 -14.17
CA PHE A 556 -4.87 -15.78 -12.88
C PHE A 556 -3.70 -16.36 -12.09
N GLY A 557 -2.84 -17.17 -12.71
CA GLY A 557 -1.68 -17.76 -12.07
C GLY A 557 -0.75 -16.74 -11.44
N ALA A 558 -0.46 -15.64 -12.14
CA ALA A 558 0.37 -14.54 -11.64
C ALA A 558 -0.28 -13.78 -10.47
N ASN A 559 -1.60 -13.84 -10.29
CA ASN A 559 -2.31 -13.22 -9.18
C ASN A 559 -2.47 -14.15 -7.95
N LEU A 560 -2.08 -15.44 -8.01
CA LEU A 560 -2.15 -16.37 -6.87
C LEU A 560 -1.01 -16.15 -5.86
N SER A 561 -0.75 -14.91 -5.48
CA SER A 561 0.34 -14.48 -4.59
C SER A 561 -0.06 -14.47 -3.11
N TYR A 562 -0.57 -15.60 -2.61
CA TYR A 562 -1.18 -15.68 -1.27
C TYR A 562 -0.29 -16.32 -0.21
N ALA A 563 0.69 -17.15 -0.60
CA ALA A 563 1.43 -18.00 0.33
C ALA A 563 2.57 -17.27 1.05
N THR A 564 3.08 -16.19 0.49
CA THR A 564 4.22 -15.48 1.09
C THR A 564 3.94 -13.99 1.30
N PRO A 565 4.45 -13.40 2.38
CA PRO A 565 4.29 -11.96 2.61
C PRO A 565 5.03 -11.11 1.57
N MET A 566 6.09 -11.64 0.97
CA MET A 566 6.93 -10.93 0.00
C MET A 566 6.32 -10.89 -1.40
N ALA A 567 5.36 -11.80 -1.70
CA ALA A 567 4.75 -11.91 -3.03
C ALA A 567 4.02 -10.63 -3.45
N TYR A 568 3.45 -9.90 -2.50
CA TYR A 568 2.74 -8.65 -2.78
C TYR A 568 2.87 -7.62 -1.67
N LYS A 569 2.96 -6.33 -2.03
CA LYS A 569 3.16 -5.23 -1.04
C LYS A 569 2.10 -5.20 0.06
N THR A 570 0.83 -5.47 -0.27
CA THR A 570 -0.25 -5.48 0.72
C THR A 570 -0.10 -6.58 1.74
N ASN A 571 0.49 -7.72 1.38
CA ASN A 571 0.78 -8.81 2.31
C ASN A 571 1.76 -8.36 3.40
N LEU A 572 2.80 -7.60 3.05
CA LEU A 572 3.74 -7.03 4.01
C LEU A 572 3.07 -6.02 4.95
N LEU A 573 2.18 -5.17 4.42
CA LEU A 573 1.42 -4.22 5.24
C LEU A 573 0.56 -4.97 6.27
N VAL A 574 -0.17 -5.99 5.82
CA VAL A 574 -1.01 -6.81 6.68
C VAL A 574 -0.19 -7.61 7.67
N MET A 575 0.97 -8.16 7.26
CA MET A 575 1.88 -8.90 8.12
C MET A 575 2.33 -8.04 9.30
N ASN A 576 2.80 -6.84 9.02
CA ASN A 576 3.30 -5.93 10.05
C ASN A 576 2.18 -5.47 10.98
N ALA A 577 1.04 -5.10 10.44
CA ALA A 577 -0.09 -4.58 11.21
C ALA A 577 -0.75 -5.65 12.11
N GLY A 578 -0.87 -6.88 11.61
CA GLY A 578 -1.47 -8.01 12.34
C GLY A 578 -0.48 -8.80 13.19
N GLY A 579 0.82 -8.48 13.14
CA GLY A 579 1.88 -9.23 13.85
C GLY A 579 2.01 -10.69 13.37
N TYR A 580 1.70 -10.93 12.08
CA TYR A 580 1.78 -12.28 11.52
C TYR A 580 3.23 -12.71 11.30
N ARG A 581 3.42 -14.04 11.29
CA ARG A 581 4.66 -14.69 10.90
C ARG A 581 4.54 -15.21 9.48
N PHE A 582 5.66 -15.47 8.83
CA PHE A 582 5.71 -16.10 7.51
C PHE A 582 4.87 -17.40 7.45
N SER A 583 4.94 -18.22 8.49
CA SER A 583 4.18 -19.46 8.60
C SER A 583 2.65 -19.28 8.60
N ASP A 584 2.15 -18.14 9.04
CA ASP A 584 0.72 -17.85 9.06
C ASP A 584 0.19 -17.62 7.64
N PHE A 585 0.99 -16.92 6.81
CA PHE A 585 0.71 -16.78 5.38
C PHE A 585 0.69 -18.13 4.67
N MET A 586 1.66 -18.99 4.94
CA MET A 586 1.67 -20.33 4.34
C MET A 586 0.46 -21.17 4.74
N ARG A 587 0.06 -21.13 6.02
CA ARG A 587 -1.09 -21.90 6.53
C ARG A 587 -2.41 -21.52 5.87
N VAL A 588 -2.61 -20.25 5.59
CA VAL A 588 -3.83 -19.76 4.93
C VAL A 588 -3.67 -19.70 3.42
N GLY A 589 -2.52 -19.25 2.94
CA GLY A 589 -2.29 -18.96 1.52
C GLY A 589 -2.11 -20.22 0.67
N ILE A 590 -1.38 -21.24 1.13
CA ILE A 590 -1.18 -22.46 0.33
C ILE A 590 -2.51 -23.16 0.03
N PRO A 591 -3.38 -23.44 1.01
CA PRO A 591 -4.69 -24.01 0.71
C PRO A 591 -5.54 -23.14 -0.21
N LEU A 592 -5.46 -21.80 -0.06
CA LEU A 592 -6.16 -20.87 -0.93
C LEU A 592 -5.61 -20.93 -2.37
N ILE A 593 -4.29 -21.02 -2.56
CA ILE A 593 -3.68 -21.19 -3.89
C ILE A 593 -4.20 -22.47 -4.53
N ILE A 594 -4.16 -23.59 -3.82
CA ILE A 594 -4.63 -24.88 -4.34
C ILE A 594 -6.11 -24.80 -4.73
N LEU A 595 -6.94 -24.24 -3.85
CA LEU A 595 -8.37 -24.07 -4.09
C LEU A 595 -8.64 -23.23 -5.34
N MET A 596 -7.97 -22.07 -5.45
CA MET A 596 -8.11 -21.16 -6.59
C MET A 596 -7.56 -21.78 -7.89
N TRP A 597 -6.38 -22.41 -7.83
CA TRP A 597 -5.79 -23.09 -8.97
C TRP A 597 -6.72 -24.18 -9.53
N VAL A 598 -7.26 -25.04 -8.68
CA VAL A 598 -8.19 -26.11 -9.11
C VAL A 598 -9.47 -25.50 -9.68
N THR A 599 -10.06 -24.54 -8.97
CA THR A 599 -11.30 -23.89 -9.40
C THR A 599 -11.14 -23.19 -10.75
N LEU A 600 -10.09 -22.38 -10.90
CA LEU A 600 -9.83 -21.64 -12.14
C LEU A 600 -9.43 -22.57 -13.29
N SER A 601 -8.64 -23.60 -13.03
CA SER A 601 -8.29 -24.61 -14.06
C SER A 601 -9.53 -25.33 -14.60
N LEU A 602 -10.45 -25.72 -13.72
CA LEU A 602 -11.71 -26.34 -14.13
C LEU A 602 -12.61 -25.36 -14.89
N LEU A 603 -12.72 -24.12 -14.42
CA LEU A 603 -13.53 -23.10 -15.07
C LEU A 603 -13.00 -22.74 -16.45
N LEU A 604 -11.69 -22.51 -16.60
CA LEU A 604 -11.10 -22.19 -17.89
C LEU A 604 -11.23 -23.36 -18.88
N ASN A 605 -11.02 -24.60 -18.42
CA ASN A 605 -11.24 -25.77 -19.26
C ASN A 605 -12.70 -25.94 -19.68
N TRP A 606 -13.66 -25.62 -18.81
CA TRP A 606 -15.08 -25.74 -19.11
C TRP A 606 -15.63 -24.64 -20.00
N LEU A 607 -15.13 -23.40 -19.82
CA LEU A 607 -15.67 -22.22 -20.53
C LEU A 607 -15.00 -21.98 -21.89
N TYR A 608 -13.74 -22.39 -22.06
CA TYR A 608 -12.91 -21.98 -23.22
C TYR A 608 -12.28 -23.14 -24.00
N LEU A 609 -12.21 -24.36 -23.45
CA LEU A 609 -11.68 -25.57 -24.10
C LEU A 609 -12.74 -26.67 -24.20
#